data_a80f07a0a788c6a2b0585fe07daafcdb
#
_entry.id   a80f07a0a788c6a2b0585fe07daafcdb
#
_cell.length_a   1.000
_cell.length_b   1.000
_cell.length_c   1.000
_cell.angle_alpha   90.00
_cell.angle_beta   90.00
_cell.angle_gamma   90.00
#
_symmetry.space_group_name_H-M   'P 1'
#
loop_
_entity.id
_entity.type
_entity.pdbx_description
1 polymer ?
#
loop_
_entity_poly.entity_id
_entity_poly.type
_entity_poly.pdbx_seq_one_letter_code
_entity_poly.pdbx_strand_id
1 'polypeptide(L)'
;MLPYQNLSLEDMPGEEWRDIPGWESYYQISNLGRAKSVERFIVDKNGVVRPIRSRIIRVHPSGPNRAYLGFGSHRDGECGRIYIHKSVAMAFIQNDESKPCVDHINADTFDNRVDNLRWVTQSENLRNPIALQRMSKAKSGEHCNFYRKRLHAKPVRCIHQDGTIEMFPSIYDATKAGYCERSIRCCIKGIYSHHKGCKWEYGPK
;
A
#
# COMPACT_ATOMS: atom_id res chain seq x y z
N MET A 1 -8.93 14.84 -2.78
CA MET A 1 -9.44 13.75 -1.92
C MET A 1 -9.99 12.66 -2.83
N LEU A 2 -9.62 11.40 -2.63
CA LEU A 2 -10.17 10.29 -3.43
C LEU A 2 -11.59 9.95 -2.97
N PRO A 3 -12.50 9.53 -3.89
CA PRO A 3 -13.92 9.34 -3.57
C PRO A 3 -14.20 8.40 -2.39
N TYR A 4 -13.42 7.32 -2.23
CA TYR A 4 -13.60 6.36 -1.15
C TYR A 4 -13.45 6.93 0.28
N GLN A 5 -12.89 8.13 0.41
CA GLN A 5 -12.72 8.83 1.69
C GLN A 5 -13.99 9.59 2.12
N ASN A 6 -14.93 9.84 1.18
CA ASN A 6 -16.21 10.44 1.47
C ASN A 6 -17.16 9.38 2.02
N LEU A 7 -17.58 9.52 3.29
CA LEU A 7 -18.49 8.61 3.99
C LEU A 7 -19.93 9.13 4.05
N SER A 8 -20.26 10.24 3.38
CA SER A 8 -21.66 10.71 3.26
C SER A 8 -22.49 9.72 2.44
N LEU A 9 -23.76 9.54 2.80
CA LEU A 9 -24.73 8.79 1.99
C LEU A 9 -25.19 9.55 0.76
N GLU A 10 -24.94 10.85 0.69
CA GLU A 10 -25.24 11.66 -0.48
C GLU A 10 -24.38 11.20 -1.66
N ASP A 11 -25.01 11.09 -2.80
CA ASP A 11 -24.33 10.73 -4.03
C ASP A 11 -23.41 11.86 -4.49
N MET A 12 -22.25 11.49 -4.97
CA MET A 12 -21.33 12.45 -5.58
C MET A 12 -21.77 12.75 -7.02
N PRO A 13 -21.37 13.88 -7.59
CA PRO A 13 -21.70 14.19 -9.00
C PRO A 13 -21.26 13.06 -9.94
N GLY A 14 -22.21 12.54 -10.73
CA GLY A 14 -21.99 11.45 -11.67
C GLY A 14 -21.79 10.07 -11.02
N GLU A 15 -22.14 9.93 -9.76
CA GLU A 15 -22.04 8.65 -9.06
C GLU A 15 -23.22 7.73 -9.40
N GLU A 16 -22.90 6.50 -9.79
CA GLU A 16 -23.86 5.43 -10.06
C GLU A 16 -23.56 4.24 -9.15
N TRP A 17 -24.62 3.60 -8.65
CA TRP A 17 -24.54 2.45 -7.77
C TRP A 17 -25.04 1.18 -8.43
N ARG A 18 -24.31 0.07 -8.26
CA ARG A 18 -24.71 -1.26 -8.68
C ARG A 18 -24.49 -2.27 -7.56
N ASP A 19 -25.27 -3.33 -7.54
CA ASP A 19 -25.04 -4.43 -6.61
C ASP A 19 -23.68 -5.08 -6.90
N ILE A 20 -22.98 -5.46 -5.85
CA ILE A 20 -21.73 -6.24 -6.00
C ILE A 20 -22.13 -7.66 -6.41
N PRO A 21 -21.67 -8.18 -7.58
CA PRO A 21 -21.99 -9.53 -8.03
C PRO A 21 -21.65 -10.60 -6.97
N GLY A 22 -22.64 -11.44 -6.65
CA GLY A 22 -22.57 -12.44 -5.57
C GLY A 22 -22.84 -11.88 -4.16
N TRP A 23 -23.15 -10.59 -4.04
CA TRP A 23 -23.50 -9.92 -2.78
C TRP A 23 -24.71 -9.01 -2.93
N GLU A 24 -25.59 -9.35 -3.85
CA GLU A 24 -26.84 -8.65 -4.09
C GLU A 24 -27.65 -8.55 -2.78
N SER A 25 -28.33 -7.44 -2.58
CA SER A 25 -29.07 -7.10 -1.36
C SER A 25 -28.23 -6.89 -0.09
N TYR A 26 -26.91 -7.15 -0.14
CA TYR A 26 -26.00 -6.91 0.99
C TYR A 26 -25.14 -5.69 0.79
N TYR A 27 -24.53 -5.56 -0.40
CA TYR A 27 -23.54 -4.51 -0.69
C TYR A 27 -23.68 -3.99 -2.11
N GLN A 28 -23.53 -2.67 -2.24
CA GLN A 28 -23.42 -1.96 -3.50
C GLN A 28 -22.06 -1.31 -3.65
N ILE A 29 -21.65 -1.15 -4.89
CA ILE A 29 -20.42 -0.48 -5.28
C ILE A 29 -20.76 0.65 -6.25
N SER A 30 -20.05 1.79 -6.14
CA SER A 30 -20.21 2.88 -7.08
C SER A 30 -19.12 2.86 -8.17
N ASN A 31 -19.42 3.49 -9.30
CA ASN A 31 -18.45 3.75 -10.37
C ASN A 31 -17.24 4.59 -9.92
N LEU A 32 -17.37 5.27 -8.78
CA LEU A 32 -16.29 6.06 -8.17
C LEU A 32 -15.47 5.27 -7.12
N GLY A 33 -15.81 3.98 -6.88
CA GLY A 33 -15.09 3.13 -5.93
C GLY A 33 -15.50 3.31 -4.47
N ARG A 34 -16.70 3.81 -4.20
CA ARG A 34 -17.31 3.81 -2.86
C ARG A 34 -18.13 2.54 -2.68
N ALA A 35 -18.12 1.96 -1.49
CA ALA A 35 -18.92 0.79 -1.14
C ALA A 35 -20.02 1.18 -0.13
N LYS A 36 -21.21 0.62 -0.31
CA LYS A 36 -22.38 0.87 0.52
C LYS A 36 -22.99 -0.44 1.03
N SER A 37 -23.32 -0.52 2.31
CA SER A 37 -24.17 -1.56 2.87
C SER A 37 -25.63 -1.24 2.54
N VAL A 38 -26.37 -2.21 2.04
CA VAL A 38 -27.79 -2.07 1.73
C VAL A 38 -28.61 -2.29 2.98
N GLU A 39 -29.72 -1.54 3.12
CA GLU A 39 -30.66 -1.71 4.21
C GLU A 39 -31.32 -3.09 4.12
N ARG A 40 -31.35 -3.81 5.25
CA ARG A 40 -31.94 -5.15 5.35
C ARG A 40 -32.24 -5.52 6.79
N PHE A 41 -33.02 -6.55 6.98
CA PHE A 41 -33.20 -7.18 8.28
C PHE A 41 -32.35 -8.44 8.39
N ILE A 42 -31.77 -8.66 9.54
CA ILE A 42 -31.05 -9.89 9.89
C ILE A 42 -31.66 -10.50 11.14
N VAL A 43 -31.63 -11.82 11.24
CA VAL A 43 -32.00 -12.55 12.44
C VAL A 43 -30.71 -12.88 13.19
N ASP A 44 -30.59 -12.41 14.43
CA ASP A 44 -29.42 -12.71 15.24
C ASP A 44 -29.48 -14.16 15.80
N LYS A 45 -28.41 -14.60 16.44
CA LYS A 45 -28.29 -15.95 17.01
C LYS A 45 -29.36 -16.30 18.06
N ASN A 46 -30.06 -15.30 18.58
CA ASN A 46 -31.15 -15.46 19.56
C ASN A 46 -32.53 -15.38 18.91
N GLY A 47 -32.60 -15.34 17.57
CA GLY A 47 -33.89 -15.26 16.84
C GLY A 47 -34.44 -13.82 16.76
N VAL A 48 -33.72 -12.82 17.23
CA VAL A 48 -34.19 -11.42 17.23
C VAL A 48 -33.94 -10.79 15.87
N VAL A 49 -34.98 -10.20 15.28
CA VAL A 49 -34.88 -9.46 14.02
C VAL A 49 -34.24 -8.08 14.28
N ARG A 50 -33.17 -7.77 13.59
CA ARG A 50 -32.42 -6.49 13.70
C ARG A 50 -32.32 -5.80 12.35
N PRO A 51 -32.63 -4.50 12.28
CA PRO A 51 -32.40 -3.73 11.05
C PRO A 51 -30.91 -3.39 10.89
N ILE A 52 -30.38 -3.62 9.70
CA ILE A 52 -29.10 -3.08 9.24
C ILE A 52 -29.42 -1.88 8.37
N ARG A 53 -28.99 -0.68 8.79
CA ARG A 53 -29.19 0.56 8.04
C ARG A 53 -28.18 0.68 6.91
N SER A 54 -28.61 1.33 5.82
CA SER A 54 -27.70 1.70 4.75
C SER A 54 -26.59 2.65 5.27
N ARG A 55 -25.36 2.39 4.85
CA ARG A 55 -24.21 3.25 5.18
C ARG A 55 -23.09 3.08 4.19
N ILE A 56 -22.31 4.12 3.98
CA ILE A 56 -21.04 3.99 3.26
C ILE A 56 -20.02 3.23 4.11
N ILE A 57 -19.37 2.26 3.51
CA ILE A 57 -18.42 1.39 4.18
C ILE A 57 -17.04 2.03 4.15
N ARG A 58 -16.43 2.17 5.32
CA ARG A 58 -15.01 2.56 5.41
C ARG A 58 -14.14 1.41 4.91
N VAL A 59 -13.44 1.65 3.81
CA VAL A 59 -12.51 0.68 3.23
C VAL A 59 -11.10 0.89 3.76
N HIS A 60 -10.31 -0.19 3.79
CA HIS A 60 -8.96 -0.18 4.35
C HIS A 60 -7.97 -0.86 3.40
N PRO A 61 -6.68 -0.48 3.44
CA PRO A 61 -5.64 -1.21 2.74
C PRO A 61 -5.63 -2.69 3.15
N SER A 62 -5.73 -3.58 2.18
CA SER A 62 -6.00 -5.00 2.33
C SER A 62 -5.20 -5.83 1.34
N GLY A 63 -5.14 -7.16 1.57
CA GLY A 63 -4.42 -8.08 0.71
C GLY A 63 -2.91 -8.10 0.97
N PRO A 64 -2.15 -8.79 0.12
CA PRO A 64 -0.70 -8.86 0.22
C PRO A 64 -0.09 -7.47 0.22
N ASN A 65 0.79 -7.19 1.19
CA ASN A 65 1.45 -5.88 1.38
C ASN A 65 0.50 -4.68 1.51
N ARG A 66 -0.78 -4.90 1.84
CA ARG A 66 -1.83 -3.86 1.91
C ARG A 66 -1.93 -3.04 0.62
N ALA A 67 -1.79 -3.72 -0.52
CA ALA A 67 -1.68 -3.07 -1.83
C ALA A 67 -3.01 -2.57 -2.37
N TYR A 68 -4.17 -3.05 -1.88
CA TYR A 68 -5.48 -2.74 -2.45
C TYR A 68 -6.46 -2.29 -1.38
N LEU A 69 -7.47 -1.53 -1.74
CA LEU A 69 -8.58 -1.19 -0.85
C LEU A 69 -9.60 -2.33 -0.80
N GLY A 70 -10.11 -2.61 0.40
CA GLY A 70 -11.14 -3.62 0.63
C GLY A 70 -11.79 -3.48 2.00
N PHE A 71 -12.82 -4.29 2.22
CA PHE A 71 -13.53 -4.38 3.51
C PHE A 71 -13.92 -5.82 3.82
N GLY A 72 -14.17 -6.09 5.10
CA GLY A 72 -14.71 -7.37 5.55
C GLY A 72 -16.20 -7.48 5.20
N SER A 73 -16.62 -8.58 4.58
CA SER A 73 -18.00 -8.89 4.27
C SER A 73 -18.54 -9.97 5.19
N HIS A 74 -19.84 -9.89 5.49
CA HIS A 74 -20.55 -10.85 6.32
C HIS A 74 -21.88 -11.19 5.66
N ARG A 75 -22.14 -12.48 5.45
CA ARG A 75 -23.40 -13.02 4.97
C ARG A 75 -23.65 -14.39 5.61
N ASP A 76 -24.82 -14.56 6.24
CA ASP A 76 -25.30 -15.84 6.76
C ASP A 76 -24.29 -16.61 7.64
N GLY A 77 -23.52 -15.85 8.45
CA GLY A 77 -22.48 -16.43 9.32
C GLY A 77 -21.11 -16.60 8.65
N GLU A 78 -21.03 -16.46 7.35
CA GLU A 78 -19.77 -16.49 6.61
C GLU A 78 -19.10 -15.11 6.58
N CYS A 79 -17.78 -15.12 6.78
CA CYS A 79 -16.95 -13.94 6.72
C CYS A 79 -16.05 -14.00 5.50
N GLY A 80 -15.98 -12.92 4.76
CA GLY A 80 -15.13 -12.82 3.57
C GLY A 80 -14.46 -11.45 3.46
N ARG A 81 -13.78 -11.26 2.35
CA ARG A 81 -13.17 -9.98 2.00
C ARG A 81 -13.55 -9.58 0.59
N ILE A 82 -14.03 -8.36 0.46
CA ILE A 82 -14.38 -7.74 -0.83
C ILE A 82 -13.32 -6.70 -1.16
N TYR A 83 -12.75 -6.78 -2.36
CA TYR A 83 -11.79 -5.80 -2.90
C TYR A 83 -12.50 -4.81 -3.82
N ILE A 84 -12.29 -3.51 -3.60
CA ILE A 84 -13.02 -2.45 -4.31
C ILE A 84 -12.79 -2.50 -5.83
N HIS A 85 -11.52 -2.54 -6.28
CA HIS A 85 -11.19 -2.57 -7.72
C HIS A 85 -11.87 -3.73 -8.46
N LYS A 86 -11.90 -4.92 -7.84
CA LYS A 86 -12.57 -6.08 -8.43
C LYS A 86 -14.08 -5.88 -8.51
N SER A 87 -14.69 -5.37 -7.45
CA SER A 87 -16.13 -5.11 -7.41
C SER A 87 -16.56 -4.08 -8.43
N VAL A 88 -15.81 -2.97 -8.58
CA VAL A 88 -16.07 -1.96 -9.61
C VAL A 88 -15.93 -2.58 -11.01
N ALA A 89 -14.85 -3.31 -11.26
CA ALA A 89 -14.64 -3.93 -12.57
C ALA A 89 -15.74 -4.93 -12.90
N MET A 90 -16.15 -5.79 -11.96
CA MET A 90 -17.23 -6.78 -12.15
C MET A 90 -18.59 -6.13 -12.37
N ALA A 91 -18.86 -4.99 -11.72
CA ALA A 91 -20.17 -4.33 -11.81
C ALA A 91 -20.30 -3.41 -13.03
N PHE A 92 -19.19 -2.79 -13.49
CA PHE A 92 -19.27 -1.69 -14.47
C PHE A 92 -18.51 -1.95 -15.77
N ILE A 93 -17.53 -2.86 -15.79
CA ILE A 93 -16.65 -3.07 -16.98
C ILE A 93 -16.95 -4.44 -17.58
N GLN A 94 -17.39 -4.44 -18.83
CA GLN A 94 -17.61 -5.66 -19.58
C GLN A 94 -16.31 -6.46 -19.75
N ASN A 95 -16.37 -7.79 -19.62
CA ASN A 95 -15.20 -8.68 -19.70
C ASN A 95 -15.47 -9.84 -20.67
N ASP A 96 -15.65 -9.54 -21.94
CA ASP A 96 -16.00 -10.52 -22.98
C ASP A 96 -14.92 -11.58 -23.19
N GLU A 97 -13.65 -11.19 -22.97
CA GLU A 97 -12.49 -12.08 -23.13
C GLU A 97 -12.19 -12.88 -21.85
N SER A 98 -13.03 -12.79 -20.83
CA SER A 98 -12.84 -13.47 -19.52
C SER A 98 -11.45 -13.28 -18.93
N LYS A 99 -10.89 -12.07 -19.03
CA LYS A 99 -9.55 -11.74 -18.51
C LYS A 99 -9.54 -11.85 -16.98
N PRO A 100 -8.51 -12.47 -16.38
CA PRO A 100 -8.54 -12.82 -14.96
C PRO A 100 -8.13 -11.70 -14.02
N CYS A 101 -7.49 -10.64 -14.51
CA CYS A 101 -6.91 -9.59 -13.68
C CYS A 101 -7.55 -8.22 -13.93
N VAL A 102 -7.58 -7.40 -12.88
CA VAL A 102 -7.93 -5.98 -12.98
C VAL A 102 -6.67 -5.16 -12.77
N ASP A 103 -6.39 -4.25 -13.71
CA ASP A 103 -5.24 -3.34 -13.67
C ASP A 103 -5.71 -1.90 -13.43
N HIS A 104 -4.91 -1.13 -12.69
CA HIS A 104 -5.07 0.30 -12.50
C HIS A 104 -4.25 1.04 -13.56
N ILE A 105 -4.91 1.74 -14.47
CA ILE A 105 -4.28 2.39 -15.63
C ILE A 105 -3.18 3.36 -15.19
N ASN A 106 -3.43 4.15 -14.15
CA ASN A 106 -2.46 5.09 -13.58
C ASN A 106 -1.49 4.44 -12.57
N ALA A 107 -1.57 3.12 -12.36
CA ALA A 107 -0.82 2.36 -11.35
C ALA A 107 -1.00 2.85 -9.90
N ASP A 108 -2.06 3.61 -9.60
CA ASP A 108 -2.47 3.93 -8.22
C ASP A 108 -3.58 2.97 -7.78
N THR A 109 -3.22 2.02 -6.93
CA THR A 109 -4.13 0.97 -6.44
C THR A 109 -5.22 1.49 -5.49
N PHE A 110 -5.20 2.75 -5.12
CA PHE A 110 -6.21 3.40 -4.29
C PHE A 110 -7.21 4.22 -5.11
N ASP A 111 -6.92 4.48 -6.37
CA ASP A 111 -7.85 5.13 -7.31
C ASP A 111 -8.68 4.08 -8.05
N ASN A 112 -9.82 3.73 -7.44
CA ASN A 112 -10.71 2.67 -7.94
C ASN A 112 -11.90 3.19 -8.75
N ARG A 113 -11.80 4.37 -9.36
CA ARG A 113 -12.82 4.86 -10.30
C ARG A 113 -12.85 3.97 -11.53
N VAL A 114 -14.03 3.77 -12.10
CA VAL A 114 -14.24 2.90 -13.27
C VAL A 114 -13.33 3.29 -14.44
N ASP A 115 -13.13 4.59 -14.69
CA ASP A 115 -12.29 5.11 -15.77
C ASP A 115 -10.81 4.75 -15.61
N ASN A 116 -10.38 4.40 -14.41
CA ASN A 116 -9.00 4.02 -14.10
C ASN A 116 -8.79 2.50 -14.05
N LEU A 117 -9.82 1.70 -14.29
CA LEU A 117 -9.75 0.24 -14.20
C LEU A 117 -9.95 -0.41 -15.57
N ARG A 118 -9.29 -1.53 -15.80
CA ARG A 118 -9.47 -2.35 -16.98
C ARG A 118 -9.22 -3.82 -16.69
N TRP A 119 -9.90 -4.69 -17.42
CA TRP A 119 -9.61 -6.12 -17.43
C TRP A 119 -8.38 -6.41 -18.27
N VAL A 120 -7.47 -7.22 -17.75
CA VAL A 120 -6.21 -7.58 -18.40
C VAL A 120 -5.85 -9.05 -18.15
N THR A 121 -5.05 -9.59 -19.04
CA THR A 121 -4.32 -10.83 -18.76
C THR A 121 -3.16 -10.58 -17.79
N GLN A 122 -2.63 -11.63 -17.16
CA GLN A 122 -1.48 -11.50 -16.28
C GLN A 122 -0.25 -10.92 -17.00
N SER A 123 -0.06 -11.29 -18.27
CA SER A 123 1.04 -10.77 -19.10
C SER A 123 0.89 -9.27 -19.37
N GLU A 124 -0.32 -8.81 -19.70
CA GLU A 124 -0.62 -7.38 -19.91
C GLU A 124 -0.42 -6.58 -18.61
N ASN A 125 -0.87 -7.11 -17.47
CA ASN A 125 -0.71 -6.48 -16.16
C ASN A 125 0.77 -6.25 -15.82
N LEU A 126 1.63 -7.23 -16.09
CA LEU A 126 3.08 -7.10 -15.88
C LEU A 126 3.76 -6.09 -16.81
N ARG A 127 3.13 -5.74 -17.93
CA ARG A 127 3.64 -4.79 -18.94
C ARG A 127 3.08 -3.37 -18.77
N ASN A 128 2.32 -3.07 -17.71
CA ASN A 128 1.83 -1.72 -17.47
C ASN A 128 3.03 -0.74 -17.46
N PRO A 129 3.13 0.21 -18.41
CA PRO A 129 4.32 1.06 -18.58
C PRO A 129 4.61 1.92 -17.34
N ILE A 130 3.56 2.40 -16.67
CA ILE A 130 3.69 3.24 -15.48
C ILE A 130 4.22 2.41 -14.30
N ALA A 131 3.70 1.18 -14.14
CA ALA A 131 4.19 0.26 -13.12
C ALA A 131 5.65 -0.12 -13.38
N LEU A 132 6.02 -0.43 -14.62
CA LEU A 132 7.40 -0.73 -15.03
C LEU A 132 8.34 0.46 -14.77
N GLN A 133 7.92 1.68 -15.09
CA GLN A 133 8.71 2.88 -14.83
C GLN A 133 8.93 3.11 -13.34
N ARG A 134 7.88 2.89 -12.50
CA ARG A 134 8.00 2.95 -11.04
C ARG A 134 8.95 1.88 -10.49
N MET A 135 8.85 0.65 -11.01
CA MET A 135 9.75 -0.45 -10.61
C MET A 135 11.20 -0.18 -11.02
N SER A 136 11.44 0.36 -12.21
CA SER A 136 12.76 0.77 -12.68
C SER A 136 13.38 1.84 -11.78
N LYS A 137 12.61 2.89 -11.47
CA LYS A 137 13.04 3.94 -10.51
C LYS A 137 13.30 3.39 -9.10
N ALA A 138 12.51 2.42 -8.65
CA ALA A 138 12.73 1.77 -7.35
C ALA A 138 13.97 0.87 -7.34
N LYS A 139 14.28 0.21 -8.47
CA LYS A 139 15.51 -0.61 -8.62
C LYS A 139 16.78 0.23 -8.77
N SER A 140 16.70 1.43 -9.34
CA SER A 140 17.84 2.35 -9.44
C SER A 140 18.31 2.92 -8.10
N GLY A 141 17.69 2.51 -7.00
CA GLY A 141 18.29 2.63 -5.66
C GLY A 141 18.17 3.99 -4.98
N GLU A 142 17.69 5.01 -5.67
CA GLU A 142 17.69 6.37 -5.10
C GLU A 142 16.56 6.65 -4.10
N HIS A 143 15.44 5.96 -4.17
CA HIS A 143 14.27 6.30 -3.33
C HIS A 143 13.96 5.31 -2.21
N CYS A 144 14.07 4.01 -2.44
CA CYS A 144 13.65 3.01 -1.46
C CYS A 144 14.65 2.81 -0.31
N ASN A 145 15.95 2.90 -0.58
CA ASN A 145 17.01 2.78 0.42
C ASN A 145 17.21 4.06 1.25
N PHE A 146 16.89 5.23 0.68
CA PHE A 146 17.12 6.53 1.31
C PHE A 146 16.22 6.76 2.52
N TYR A 147 14.90 6.50 2.40
CA TYR A 147 13.92 6.70 3.50
C TYR A 147 14.03 5.65 4.59
N ARG A 148 14.19 4.38 4.23
CA ARG A 148 14.28 3.29 5.22
C ARG A 148 15.58 3.33 6.04
N LYS A 149 16.70 3.72 5.41
CA LYS A 149 18.00 3.87 6.09
C LYS A 149 18.06 5.11 6.98
N ARG A 150 17.29 6.17 6.68
CA ARG A 150 17.31 7.42 7.44
C ARG A 150 16.45 7.41 8.69
N LEU A 151 15.29 6.73 8.68
CA LEU A 151 14.36 6.68 9.82
C LEU A 151 14.91 5.91 11.04
N HIS A 152 15.92 5.04 10.83
CA HIS A 152 16.55 4.26 11.89
C HIS A 152 18.08 4.40 11.86
N ALA A 153 18.58 5.40 11.18
CA ALA A 153 20.02 5.63 11.10
C ALA A 153 20.56 6.08 12.46
N LYS A 154 21.54 5.36 12.95
CA LYS A 154 22.31 5.80 14.12
C LYS A 154 23.48 6.65 13.63
N PRO A 155 23.70 7.82 14.23
CA PRO A 155 24.91 8.60 13.92
C PRO A 155 26.16 7.80 14.26
N VAL A 156 27.21 8.01 13.48
CA VAL A 156 28.52 7.39 13.72
C VAL A 156 29.56 8.47 13.79
N ARG A 157 30.59 8.23 14.59
CA ARG A 157 31.75 9.10 14.72
C ARG A 157 33.01 8.38 14.29
N CYS A 158 33.79 9.07 13.51
CA CYS A 158 35.15 8.71 13.12
C CYS A 158 36.15 9.45 14.02
N ILE A 159 36.98 8.74 14.74
CA ILE A 159 38.01 9.28 15.62
C ILE A 159 39.35 9.06 14.94
N HIS A 160 39.97 10.13 14.49
CA HIS A 160 41.27 10.12 13.85
C HIS A 160 42.40 9.92 14.87
N GLN A 161 43.59 9.54 14.40
CA GLN A 161 44.76 9.30 15.28
C GLN A 161 45.24 10.56 16.01
N ASP A 162 45.00 11.74 15.43
CA ASP A 162 45.28 13.05 16.02
C ASP A 162 44.27 13.51 17.06
N GLY A 163 43.23 12.66 17.35
CA GLY A 163 42.13 12.98 18.25
C GLY A 163 40.98 13.77 17.61
N THR A 164 41.05 14.14 16.35
CA THR A 164 39.97 14.82 15.64
C THR A 164 38.77 13.90 15.49
N ILE A 165 37.57 14.42 15.73
CA ILE A 165 36.32 13.66 15.61
C ILE A 165 35.47 14.20 14.47
N GLU A 166 35.15 13.35 13.52
CA GLU A 166 34.23 13.65 12.43
C GLU A 166 32.90 12.89 12.66
N MET A 167 31.80 13.63 12.58
CA MET A 167 30.45 13.08 12.82
C MET A 167 29.68 12.88 11.52
N PHE A 168 29.09 11.69 11.35
CA PHE A 168 28.21 11.39 10.23
C PHE A 168 26.82 11.04 10.73
N PRO A 169 25.76 11.59 10.11
CA PRO A 169 24.36 11.25 10.48
C PRO A 169 24.04 9.76 10.35
N SER A 170 24.77 9.05 9.50
CA SER A 170 24.65 7.61 9.32
C SER A 170 25.93 6.99 8.75
N ILE A 171 26.03 5.65 8.83
CA ILE A 171 27.09 4.91 8.12
C ILE A 171 27.02 5.17 6.60
N TYR A 172 25.82 5.35 6.04
CA TYR A 172 25.64 5.68 4.63
C TYR A 172 26.25 7.05 4.26
N ASP A 173 26.12 8.04 5.12
CA ASP A 173 26.75 9.35 4.87
C ASP A 173 28.27 9.26 4.94
N ALA A 174 28.82 8.45 5.84
CA ALA A 174 30.26 8.15 5.86
C ALA A 174 30.71 7.43 4.58
N THR A 175 29.88 6.58 3.96
CA THR A 175 30.26 5.96 2.67
C THR A 175 30.35 6.97 1.54
N LYS A 176 29.55 8.01 1.53
CA LYS A 176 29.65 9.12 0.57
C LYS A 176 30.96 9.91 0.73
N ALA A 177 31.46 9.96 1.94
CA ALA A 177 32.79 10.55 2.23
C ALA A 177 33.96 9.59 1.91
N GLY A 178 33.66 8.43 1.28
CA GLY A 178 34.68 7.50 0.78
C GLY A 178 35.07 6.39 1.75
N TYR A 179 34.36 6.21 2.87
CA TYR A 179 34.59 5.11 3.80
C TYR A 179 33.81 3.84 3.41
N CYS A 180 34.32 2.65 3.75
CA CYS A 180 33.67 1.39 3.45
C CYS A 180 32.67 0.99 4.54
N GLU A 181 31.38 0.77 4.18
CA GLU A 181 30.31 0.38 5.12
C GLU A 181 30.66 -0.87 5.92
N ARG A 182 31.18 -1.93 5.26
CA ARG A 182 31.55 -3.19 5.90
C ARG A 182 32.64 -2.98 6.95
N SER A 183 33.65 -2.21 6.61
CA SER A 183 34.79 -1.93 7.50
C SER A 183 34.37 -1.10 8.72
N ILE A 184 33.53 -0.06 8.51
CA ILE A 184 32.95 0.73 9.63
C ILE A 184 32.18 -0.18 10.58
N ARG A 185 31.31 -1.08 10.05
CA ARG A 185 30.54 -2.01 10.87
C ARG A 185 31.43 -3.00 11.64
N CYS A 186 32.53 -3.44 11.03
CA CYS A 186 33.51 -4.31 11.70
C CYS A 186 34.27 -3.58 12.81
N CYS A 187 34.60 -2.31 12.61
CA CYS A 187 35.23 -1.49 13.65
C CYS A 187 34.27 -1.27 14.83
N ILE A 188 33.02 -0.89 14.57
CA ILE A 188 32.02 -0.69 15.63
C ILE A 188 31.74 -1.97 16.43
N LYS A 189 31.83 -3.16 15.78
CA LYS A 189 31.69 -4.45 16.44
C LYS A 189 32.96 -4.94 17.12
N GLY A 190 34.05 -4.21 17.06
CA GLY A 190 35.35 -4.58 17.64
C GLY A 190 36.09 -5.68 16.86
N ILE A 191 35.65 -6.02 15.64
CA ILE A 191 36.32 -7.01 14.77
C ILE A 191 37.61 -6.41 14.17
N TYR A 192 37.57 -5.14 13.79
CA TYR A 192 38.71 -4.37 13.33
C TYR A 192 38.99 -3.25 14.32
N SER A 193 40.29 -2.99 14.58
CA SER A 193 40.70 -1.89 15.44
C SER A 193 40.46 -0.53 14.76
N HIS A 194 40.75 -0.44 13.45
CA HIS A 194 40.71 0.80 12.68
C HIS A 194 40.23 0.54 11.23
N HIS A 195 39.73 1.59 10.59
CA HIS A 195 39.52 1.65 9.14
C HIS A 195 39.94 3.01 8.62
N LYS A 196 40.87 3.03 7.65
CA LYS A 196 41.51 4.23 7.10
C LYS A 196 42.13 5.14 8.20
N GLY A 197 42.82 4.53 9.18
CA GLY A 197 43.44 5.25 10.28
C GLY A 197 42.49 5.77 11.36
N CYS A 198 41.20 5.47 11.26
CA CYS A 198 40.18 5.96 12.18
C CYS A 198 39.55 4.83 13.02
N LYS A 199 39.27 5.13 14.26
CA LYS A 199 38.39 4.32 15.12
C LYS A 199 36.94 4.75 14.91
N TRP A 200 36.01 3.79 14.88
CA TRP A 200 34.61 4.04 14.59
C TRP A 200 33.71 3.62 15.75
N GLU A 201 32.79 4.49 16.11
CA GLU A 201 31.83 4.26 17.18
C GLU A 201 30.44 4.83 16.79
N TYR A 202 29.37 4.36 17.45
CA TYR A 202 28.10 5.07 17.34
C TYR A 202 28.20 6.41 18.08
N GLY A 203 27.67 7.45 17.48
CA GLY A 203 27.54 8.76 18.11
C GLY A 203 26.46 8.79 19.18
N PRO A 204 26.42 9.83 20.01
CA PRO A 204 25.32 10.05 20.92
C PRO A 204 23.99 10.20 20.16
N LYS A 205 22.89 9.77 20.80
CA LYS A 205 21.55 9.94 20.25
C LYS A 205 21.12 11.40 20.23
#